data_7dc3547051a21a381581908e25feb009
#
_entry.id   7dc3547051a21a381581908e25feb009
#
_cell.length_a   1.000
_cell.length_b   1.000
_cell.length_c   1.000
_cell.angle_alpha   90.00
_cell.angle_beta   90.00
_cell.angle_gamma   90.00
#
_symmetry.space_group_name_H-M   'P 1'
#
loop_
_entity.id
_entity.type
_entity.pdbx_description
1 polymer ?
#
loop_
_entity_poly.entity_id
_entity_poly.type
_entity_poly.pdbx_seq_one_letter_code
_entity_poly.pdbx_strand_id
1 'polypeptide(L)'
;MARPGIMLYFDILEPIRELSDADKGRLLVAMLEYGQSGTVPGFKGRLAMAWGFIKPKLDRDDESYEASKLQRKYAAFCKKRNGLNLPKIPFEEWLTMESNEP
;
A
#
# COMPACT_ATOMS: atom_id res chain seq x y z
N MET A 1 8.96 5.36 -0.06
CA MET A 1 8.37 6.27 -1.05
C MET A 1 6.90 5.95 -1.23
N ALA A 2 6.05 6.96 -1.21
CA ALA A 2 4.62 6.76 -1.36
C ALA A 2 4.29 6.26 -2.78
N ARG A 3 3.34 5.34 -2.88
CA ARG A 3 2.84 4.88 -4.16
C ARG A 3 1.98 5.97 -4.82
N PRO A 4 1.78 5.94 -6.15
CA PRO A 4 1.09 7.02 -6.87
C PRO A 4 -0.41 7.12 -6.59
N GLY A 5 -1.00 6.14 -5.91
CA GLY A 5 -2.43 6.13 -5.62
C GLY A 5 -2.82 5.02 -4.69
N ILE A 6 -4.12 4.85 -4.50
CA ILE A 6 -4.70 3.78 -3.69
C ILE A 6 -5.70 2.99 -4.54
N MET A 7 -5.95 1.73 -4.15
CA MET A 7 -6.94 0.89 -4.80
C MET A 7 -8.25 0.93 -4.01
N LEU A 8 -9.36 1.18 -4.69
CA LEU A 8 -10.70 1.16 -4.10
C LEU A 8 -11.46 -0.07 -4.61
N TYR A 9 -11.95 -0.87 -3.68
CA TYR A 9 -12.68 -2.10 -4.00
C TYR A 9 -14.19 -1.86 -3.85
N PHE A 10 -14.99 -2.63 -4.56
CA PHE A 10 -16.45 -2.47 -4.54
C PHE A 10 -17.06 -2.74 -3.17
N ASP A 11 -16.41 -3.57 -2.35
CA ASP A 11 -16.94 -3.92 -1.03
C ASP A 11 -16.91 -2.76 -0.03
N ILE A 12 -16.22 -1.65 -0.33
CA ILE A 12 -16.28 -0.46 0.52
C ILE A 12 -17.54 0.37 0.27
N LEU A 13 -18.28 0.09 -0.80
CA LEU A 13 -19.48 0.85 -1.16
C LEU A 13 -20.54 0.80 -0.06
N GLU A 14 -20.81 -0.39 0.51
CA GLU A 14 -21.83 -0.55 1.53
C GLU A 14 -21.57 0.30 2.79
N PRO A 15 -20.37 0.29 3.38
CA PRO A 15 -20.13 1.13 4.57
C PRO A 15 -20.22 2.63 4.31
N ILE A 16 -19.99 3.09 3.07
CA ILE A 16 -20.05 4.52 2.77
C ILE A 16 -21.42 4.98 2.27
N ARG A 17 -22.27 4.06 1.83
CA ARG A 17 -23.57 4.38 1.19
C ARG A 17 -24.48 5.19 2.11
N GLU A 18 -24.47 4.91 3.40
CA GLU A 18 -25.31 5.55 4.40
C GLU A 18 -24.78 6.91 4.90
N LEU A 19 -23.59 7.28 4.49
CA LEU A 19 -22.99 8.55 4.91
C LEU A 19 -23.60 9.72 4.14
N SER A 20 -23.61 10.91 4.77
CA SER A 20 -23.97 12.16 4.06
C SER A 20 -22.93 12.45 2.97
N ASP A 21 -23.30 13.27 2.00
CA ASP A 21 -22.37 13.66 0.92
C ASP A 21 -21.13 14.35 1.47
N ALA A 22 -21.29 15.18 2.50
CA ALA A 22 -20.16 15.84 3.16
C ALA A 22 -19.22 14.83 3.81
N ASP A 23 -19.76 13.81 4.48
CA ASP A 23 -18.97 12.75 5.11
C ASP A 23 -18.29 11.87 4.09
N LYS A 24 -18.94 11.57 2.98
CA LYS A 24 -18.33 10.83 1.86
C LYS A 24 -17.10 11.57 1.32
N GLY A 25 -17.21 12.90 1.19
CA GLY A 25 -16.08 13.74 0.76
C GLY A 25 -14.94 13.72 1.75
N ARG A 26 -15.23 13.84 3.05
CA ARG A 26 -14.22 13.76 4.11
C ARG A 26 -13.52 12.42 4.12
N LEU A 27 -14.28 11.35 3.93
CA LEU A 27 -13.74 10.00 3.89
C LEU A 27 -12.80 9.82 2.70
N LEU A 28 -13.19 10.32 1.53
CA LEU A 28 -12.37 10.25 0.33
C LEU A 28 -11.02 10.94 0.53
N VAL A 29 -11.03 12.16 1.06
CA VAL A 29 -9.80 12.91 1.36
C VAL A 29 -8.95 12.16 2.37
N ALA A 30 -9.58 11.60 3.42
CA ALA A 30 -8.86 10.84 4.45
C ALA A 30 -8.18 9.60 3.89
N MET A 31 -8.84 8.88 2.98
CA MET A 31 -8.26 7.71 2.33
C MET A 31 -7.02 8.09 1.51
N LEU A 32 -7.09 9.19 0.77
CA LEU A 32 -5.97 9.66 -0.04
C LEU A 32 -4.81 10.15 0.83
N GLU A 33 -5.09 10.90 1.88
CA GLU A 33 -4.07 11.38 2.81
C GLU A 33 -3.39 10.22 3.55
N TYR A 34 -4.18 9.24 3.98
CA TYR A 34 -3.63 8.06 4.63
C TYR A 34 -2.73 7.26 3.68
N GLY A 35 -3.14 7.07 2.44
CA GLY A 35 -2.34 6.37 1.45
C GLY A 35 -1.06 7.13 1.07
N GLN A 36 -1.12 8.45 1.08
CA GLN A 36 0.01 9.29 0.70
C GLN A 36 1.04 9.47 1.82
N SER A 37 0.59 9.73 3.05
CA SER A 37 1.47 10.12 4.14
C SER A 37 1.24 9.36 5.46
N GLY A 38 0.28 8.43 5.51
CA GLY A 38 -0.03 7.70 6.73
C GLY A 38 -0.82 8.49 7.76
N THR A 39 -1.37 9.64 7.37
CA THR A 39 -2.14 10.48 8.29
C THR A 39 -3.45 9.81 8.66
N VAL A 40 -3.67 9.54 9.96
CA VAL A 40 -4.87 8.90 10.47
C VAL A 40 -5.90 9.98 10.83
N PRO A 41 -7.12 9.92 10.27
CA PRO A 41 -8.14 10.91 10.58
C PRO A 41 -8.74 10.72 11.98
N GLY A 42 -9.20 11.80 12.60
CA GLY A 42 -9.85 11.77 13.90
C GLY A 42 -11.36 11.69 13.78
N PHE A 43 -11.89 10.71 13.07
CA PHE A 43 -13.32 10.57 12.84
C PHE A 43 -14.08 10.07 14.06
N LYS A 44 -15.39 10.38 14.12
CA LYS A 44 -16.31 9.96 15.17
C LYS A 44 -17.60 9.44 14.53
N GLY A 45 -18.37 8.64 15.29
CA GLY A 45 -19.67 8.14 14.85
C GLY A 45 -19.60 7.23 13.63
N ARG A 46 -20.55 7.41 12.73
CA ARG A 46 -20.65 6.57 11.50
C ARG A 46 -19.41 6.64 10.63
N LEU A 47 -18.82 7.82 10.56
CA LEU A 47 -17.60 8.02 9.74
C LEU A 47 -16.43 7.23 10.33
N ALA A 48 -16.31 7.15 11.65
CA ALA A 48 -15.30 6.34 12.32
C ALA A 48 -15.52 4.84 12.04
N MET A 49 -16.77 4.39 12.03
CA MET A 49 -17.12 3.00 11.71
C MET A 49 -16.72 2.65 10.27
N ALA A 50 -17.04 3.52 9.33
CA ALA A 50 -16.67 3.35 7.93
C ALA A 50 -15.16 3.31 7.76
N TRP A 51 -14.44 4.19 8.43
CA TRP A 51 -12.98 4.23 8.41
C TRP A 51 -12.38 2.94 8.96
N GLY A 52 -12.91 2.44 10.09
CA GLY A 52 -12.47 1.19 10.69
C GLY A 52 -12.64 -0.02 9.77
N PHE A 53 -13.63 0.02 8.87
CA PHE A 53 -13.83 -1.01 7.86
C PHE A 53 -12.85 -0.87 6.69
N ILE A 54 -12.55 0.37 6.28
CA ILE A 54 -11.75 0.67 5.09
C ILE A 54 -10.25 0.59 5.36
N LYS A 55 -9.79 1.07 6.52
CA LYS A 55 -8.37 1.15 6.87
C LYS A 55 -7.62 -0.18 6.68
N PRO A 56 -8.12 -1.33 7.19
CA PRO A 56 -7.42 -2.60 6.99
C PRO A 56 -7.23 -2.97 5.52
N LYS A 57 -8.16 -2.57 4.65
CA LYS A 57 -8.07 -2.84 3.22
C LYS A 57 -6.97 -2.00 2.57
N LEU A 58 -6.84 -0.74 2.98
CA LEU A 58 -5.77 0.14 2.51
C LEU A 58 -4.41 -0.38 2.98
N ASP A 59 -4.30 -0.82 4.24
CA ASP A 59 -3.06 -1.37 4.80
C ASP A 59 -2.63 -2.63 4.05
N ARG A 60 -3.56 -3.54 3.79
CA ARG A 60 -3.28 -4.78 3.06
C ARG A 60 -2.79 -4.50 1.65
N ASP A 61 -3.43 -3.55 0.97
CA ASP A 61 -3.08 -3.19 -0.39
C ASP A 61 -1.69 -2.52 -0.45
N ASP A 62 -1.38 -1.69 0.54
CA ASP A 62 -0.06 -1.06 0.65
C ASP A 62 1.05 -2.10 0.86
N GLU A 63 0.83 -3.07 1.75
CA GLU A 63 1.77 -4.18 1.97
C GLU A 63 2.00 -4.99 0.70
N SER A 64 0.92 -5.28 -0.02
CA SER A 64 0.97 -5.99 -1.30
C SER A 64 1.75 -5.22 -2.35
N TYR A 65 1.56 -3.91 -2.42
CA TYR A 65 2.29 -3.04 -3.33
C TYR A 65 3.80 -3.06 -3.04
N GLU A 66 4.18 -2.92 -1.76
CA GLU A 66 5.59 -2.93 -1.36
C GLU A 66 6.25 -4.28 -1.64
N ALA A 67 5.54 -5.38 -1.38
CA ALA A 67 6.03 -6.72 -1.69
C ALA A 67 6.25 -6.91 -3.19
N SER A 68 5.31 -6.46 -4.02
CA SER A 68 5.44 -6.53 -5.48
C SER A 68 6.60 -5.70 -6.00
N LYS A 69 6.82 -4.53 -5.39
CA LYS A 69 7.93 -3.65 -5.75
C LYS A 69 9.28 -4.31 -5.48
N LEU A 70 9.42 -4.97 -4.33
CA LEU A 70 10.64 -5.73 -3.99
C LEU A 70 10.87 -6.89 -4.94
N GLN A 71 9.82 -7.63 -5.32
CA GLN A 71 9.92 -8.72 -6.28
C GLN A 71 10.41 -8.24 -7.64
N ARG A 72 9.91 -7.12 -8.12
CA ARG A 72 10.37 -6.52 -9.39
C ARG A 72 11.83 -6.10 -9.33
N LYS A 73 12.25 -5.53 -8.21
CA LYS A 73 13.65 -5.14 -7.98
C LYS A 73 14.56 -6.35 -8.05
N TYR A 74 14.18 -7.43 -7.39
CA TYR A 74 14.93 -8.68 -7.39
C TYR A 74 15.00 -9.29 -8.79
N ALA A 75 13.89 -9.31 -9.53
CA ALA A 75 13.87 -9.83 -10.89
C ALA A 75 14.83 -9.07 -11.81
N ALA A 76 14.86 -7.74 -11.70
CA ALA A 76 15.80 -6.90 -12.45
C ALA A 76 17.25 -7.21 -12.08
N PHE A 77 17.52 -7.39 -10.79
CA PHE A 77 18.84 -7.75 -10.27
C PHE A 77 19.30 -9.11 -10.85
N CYS A 78 18.43 -10.11 -10.82
CA CYS A 78 18.73 -11.44 -11.36
C CYS A 78 19.03 -11.39 -12.86
N LYS A 79 18.24 -10.61 -13.61
CA LYS A 79 18.42 -10.45 -15.05
C LYS A 79 19.78 -9.84 -15.37
N LYS A 80 20.19 -8.84 -14.60
CA LYS A 80 21.48 -8.19 -14.77
C LYS A 80 22.63 -9.16 -14.50
N ARG A 81 22.54 -9.95 -13.43
CA ARG A 81 23.55 -10.95 -13.07
C ARG A 81 23.65 -12.05 -14.13
N ASN A 82 22.51 -12.50 -14.64
CA ASN A 82 22.48 -13.50 -15.73
C ASN A 82 23.20 -12.99 -16.98
N GLY A 83 22.99 -11.74 -17.33
CA GLY A 83 23.66 -11.11 -18.47
C GLY A 83 25.19 -11.03 -18.30
N LEU A 84 25.67 -11.03 -17.06
CA LEU A 84 27.09 -10.99 -16.71
C LEU A 84 27.69 -12.37 -16.39
N ASN A 85 26.88 -13.44 -16.52
CA ASN A 85 27.26 -14.82 -16.16
C ASN A 85 27.70 -14.97 -14.70
N LEU A 86 27.10 -14.20 -13.81
CA LEU A 86 27.37 -14.26 -12.37
C LEU A 86 26.48 -15.28 -11.69
N PRO A 87 26.92 -15.88 -10.55
CA PRO A 87 26.09 -16.83 -9.81
C PRO A 87 24.78 -16.21 -9.34
N LYS A 88 23.73 -17.03 -9.30
CA LYS A 88 22.42 -16.61 -8.80
C LYS A 88 22.46 -16.44 -7.28
N ILE A 89 21.87 -15.36 -6.79
CA ILE A 89 21.73 -15.08 -5.37
C ILE A 89 20.26 -15.29 -4.98
N PRO A 90 19.95 -16.07 -3.91
CA PRO A 90 18.57 -16.24 -3.45
C PRO A 90 17.94 -14.92 -3.00
N PHE A 91 16.63 -14.83 -3.12
CA PHE A 91 15.88 -13.62 -2.76
C PHE A 91 16.15 -13.18 -1.31
N GLU A 92 16.16 -14.12 -0.38
CA GLU A 92 16.39 -13.83 1.04
C GLU A 92 17.77 -13.23 1.29
N GLU A 93 18.79 -13.76 0.63
CA GLU A 93 20.16 -13.24 0.73
C GLU A 93 20.24 -11.85 0.12
N TRP A 94 19.59 -11.63 -1.02
CA TRP A 94 19.53 -10.34 -1.67
C TRP A 94 18.87 -9.29 -0.77
N LEU A 95 17.78 -9.65 -0.07
CA LEU A 95 17.11 -8.74 0.88
C LEU A 95 18.05 -8.28 1.98
N THR A 96 18.87 -9.19 2.50
CA THR A 96 19.87 -8.87 3.51
C THR A 96 20.91 -7.87 2.97
N MET A 97 21.33 -8.05 1.74
CA MET A 97 22.28 -7.16 1.08
C MET A 97 21.68 -5.75 0.92
N GLU A 98 20.44 -5.64 0.48
CA GLU A 98 19.75 -4.36 0.30
C GLU A 98 19.56 -3.64 1.64
N SER A 99 19.26 -4.38 2.72
CA SER A 99 19.08 -3.81 4.05
C SER A 99 20.38 -3.25 4.64
N ASN A 100 21.54 -3.76 4.21
CA ASN A 100 22.85 -3.36 4.70
C ASN A 100 23.49 -2.24 3.89
N GLU A 101 22.89 -1.81 2.81
CA GLU A 101 23.39 -0.67 2.02
C GLU A 101 23.08 0.64 2.74
N PRO A 102 24.07 1.55 2.82
CA PRO A 102 23.89 2.85 3.46
C PRO A 102 22.98 3.78 2.68
#